data_b28c6a4fcc2c02886e94b56404fe4039
#
_entry.id   b28c6a4fcc2c02886e94b56404fe4039
#
_cell.length_a   1.000
_cell.length_b   1.000
_cell.length_c   1.000
_cell.angle_alpha   90.00
_cell.angle_beta   90.00
_cell.angle_gamma   90.00
#
_symmetry.space_group_name_H-M   'P 1'
#
loop_
_entity.id
_entity.type
_entity.pdbx_description
1 polymer ?
#
loop_
_entity_poly.entity_id
_entity_poly.type
_entity_poly.pdbx_seq_one_letter_code
_entity_poly.pdbx_strand_id
1 'polypeptide(L)'
;MTTAAHVLMGIAGVLLFVAGLIAVSRIAHGPSQLDRSAAADLTVAVVIAAVGLWTTYSDQSTEINILLLLSMLGFTSAVAVSRMVADRVVSRRNFARSHRDPESGEAGTGDLS
;
A
#
# COMPACT_ATOMS: atom_id res chain seq x y z
N MET A 1 -11.55 33.85 -5.87
CA MET A 1 -12.16 32.50 -5.70
C MET A 1 -13.63 32.66 -5.32
N THR A 2 -14.51 31.89 -5.93
CA THR A 2 -15.95 31.94 -5.65
C THR A 2 -16.25 31.25 -4.32
N THR A 3 -17.29 31.69 -3.61
CA THR A 3 -17.75 31.09 -2.34
C THR A 3 -17.95 29.59 -2.45
N ALA A 4 -18.39 29.10 -3.62
CA ALA A 4 -18.53 27.69 -3.91
C ALA A 4 -17.21 26.92 -3.82
N ALA A 5 -16.10 27.50 -4.26
CA ALA A 5 -14.78 26.87 -4.17
C ALA A 5 -14.32 26.68 -2.72
N HIS A 6 -14.56 27.67 -1.86
CA HIS A 6 -14.21 27.58 -0.43
C HIS A 6 -15.05 26.50 0.29
N VAL A 7 -16.33 26.39 -0.02
CA VAL A 7 -17.20 25.35 0.55
C VAL A 7 -16.75 23.96 0.10
N LEU A 8 -16.46 23.80 -1.20
CA LEU A 8 -15.98 22.52 -1.73
C LEU A 8 -14.65 22.11 -1.09
N MET A 9 -13.74 23.07 -0.91
CA MET A 9 -12.45 22.85 -0.29
C MET A 9 -12.57 22.46 1.19
N GLY A 10 -13.51 23.09 1.92
CA GLY A 10 -13.83 22.73 3.29
C GLY A 10 -14.38 21.30 3.42
N ILE A 11 -15.28 20.91 2.53
CA ILE A 11 -15.83 19.54 2.48
C ILE A 11 -14.73 18.53 2.17
N ALA A 12 -13.88 18.82 1.19
CA ALA A 12 -12.74 17.96 0.83
C ALA A 12 -11.76 17.78 2.01
N GLY A 13 -11.47 18.85 2.75
CA GLY A 13 -10.62 18.80 3.94
C GLY A 13 -11.20 17.90 5.04
N VAL A 14 -12.48 18.01 5.32
CA VAL A 14 -13.18 17.17 6.31
C VAL A 14 -13.14 15.70 5.88
N LEU A 15 -13.43 15.40 4.62
CA LEU A 15 -13.39 14.03 4.10
C LEU A 15 -11.98 13.43 4.18
N LEU A 16 -10.94 14.20 3.85
CA LEU A 16 -9.56 13.78 3.98
C LEU A 16 -9.15 13.52 5.42
N PHE A 17 -9.62 14.35 6.35
CA PHE A 17 -9.34 14.17 7.78
C PHE A 17 -9.96 12.87 8.30
N VAL A 18 -11.22 12.60 7.97
CA VAL A 18 -11.91 11.36 8.35
C VAL A 18 -11.24 10.14 7.72
N ALA A 19 -10.89 10.21 6.43
CA ALA A 19 -10.17 9.15 5.75
C ALA A 19 -8.80 8.86 6.39
N GLY A 20 -8.07 9.90 6.79
CA GLY A 20 -6.80 9.78 7.52
C GLY A 20 -6.96 9.09 8.87
N LEU A 21 -7.97 9.44 9.64
CA LEU A 21 -8.26 8.79 10.93
C LEU A 21 -8.58 7.30 10.75
N ILE A 22 -9.38 6.96 9.74
CA ILE A 22 -9.73 5.56 9.44
C ILE A 22 -8.48 4.80 9.01
N ALA A 23 -7.63 5.37 8.16
CA ALA A 23 -6.39 4.76 7.71
C ALA A 23 -5.44 4.47 8.88
N VAL A 24 -5.22 5.45 9.77
CA VAL A 24 -4.37 5.30 10.95
C VAL A 24 -4.93 4.26 11.92
N SER A 25 -6.24 4.26 12.18
CA SER A 25 -6.87 3.26 13.03
C SER A 25 -6.72 1.85 12.47
N ARG A 26 -6.76 1.69 11.16
CA ARG A 26 -6.58 0.41 10.49
C ARG A 26 -5.14 -0.12 10.55
N ILE A 27 -4.15 0.77 10.51
CA ILE A 27 -2.74 0.40 10.75
C ILE A 27 -2.55 -0.10 12.17
N ALA A 28 -3.19 0.55 13.15
CA ALA A 28 -3.04 0.20 14.56
C ALA A 28 -3.72 -1.14 14.94
N HIS A 29 -4.84 -1.47 14.29
CA HIS A 29 -5.68 -2.63 14.62
C HIS A 29 -5.72 -3.69 13.51
N GLY A 30 -4.94 -3.56 12.45
CA GLY A 30 -4.93 -4.49 11.32
C GLY A 30 -4.54 -5.91 11.70
N PRO A 31 -5.40 -6.93 11.47
CA PRO A 31 -5.15 -8.32 11.89
C PRO A 31 -4.10 -9.02 11.02
N SER A 32 -3.77 -8.50 9.82
CA SER A 32 -2.77 -9.08 8.93
C SER A 32 -1.71 -8.08 8.47
N GLN A 33 -0.50 -8.56 8.16
CA GLN A 33 0.57 -7.71 7.65
C GLN A 33 0.23 -7.07 6.29
N LEU A 34 -0.58 -7.75 5.47
CA LEU A 34 -1.05 -7.23 4.18
C LEU A 34 -2.02 -6.06 4.35
N ASP A 35 -2.96 -6.16 5.28
CA ASP A 35 -3.88 -5.07 5.63
C ASP A 35 -3.14 -3.85 6.16
N ARG A 36 -2.08 -4.07 6.92
CA ARG A 36 -1.23 -3.02 7.46
C ARG A 36 -0.45 -2.30 6.37
N SER A 37 0.08 -3.05 5.39
CA SER A 37 0.78 -2.47 4.23
C SER A 37 -0.17 -1.66 3.34
N ALA A 38 -1.37 -2.17 3.08
CA ALA A 38 -2.40 -1.46 2.32
C ALA A 38 -2.86 -0.18 3.04
N ALA A 39 -3.02 -0.22 4.35
CA ALA A 39 -3.38 0.95 5.14
C ALA A 39 -2.25 2.00 5.18
N ALA A 40 -0.99 1.58 5.17
CA ALA A 40 0.15 2.49 5.05
C ALA A 40 0.16 3.22 3.71
N ASP A 41 -0.11 2.51 2.61
CA ASP A 41 -0.23 3.09 1.27
C ASP A 41 -1.39 4.10 1.19
N LEU A 42 -2.54 3.76 1.78
CA LEU A 42 -3.67 4.67 1.89
C LEU A 42 -3.32 5.93 2.69
N THR A 43 -2.53 5.80 3.75
CA THR A 43 -2.06 6.95 4.55
C THR A 43 -1.19 7.89 3.71
N VAL A 44 -0.27 7.35 2.92
CA VAL A 44 0.54 8.14 1.98
C VAL A 44 -0.35 8.87 0.97
N ALA A 45 -1.35 8.19 0.40
CA ALA A 45 -2.31 8.79 -0.53
C ALA A 45 -3.09 9.96 0.13
N VAL A 46 -3.52 9.82 1.38
CA VAL A 46 -4.19 10.88 2.15
C VAL A 46 -3.25 12.07 2.37
N VAL A 47 -1.98 11.84 2.69
CA VAL A 47 -0.98 12.90 2.85
C VAL A 47 -0.75 13.65 1.53
N ILE A 48 -0.63 12.94 0.41
CA ILE A 48 -0.49 13.54 -0.93
C ILE A 48 -1.71 14.42 -1.24
N ALA A 49 -2.91 13.92 -0.97
CA ALA A 49 -4.14 14.67 -1.19
C ALA A 49 -4.25 15.91 -0.28
N ALA A 50 -3.83 15.81 0.98
CA ALA A 50 -3.80 16.92 1.91
C ALA A 50 -2.82 18.03 1.47
N VAL A 51 -1.62 17.66 1.03
CA VAL A 51 -0.65 18.59 0.48
C VAL A 51 -1.18 19.22 -0.81
N GLY A 52 -1.82 18.45 -1.69
CA GLY A 52 -2.45 18.96 -2.91
C GLY A 52 -3.56 19.98 -2.62
N LEU A 53 -4.38 19.71 -1.60
CA LEU A 53 -5.41 20.65 -1.17
C LEU A 53 -4.80 21.95 -0.61
N TRP A 54 -3.73 21.84 0.17
CA TRP A 54 -2.98 22.98 0.69
C TRP A 54 -2.37 23.81 -0.43
N THR A 55 -1.73 23.18 -1.42
CA THR A 55 -1.15 23.83 -2.60
C THR A 55 -2.18 24.63 -3.37
N THR A 56 -3.38 24.08 -3.54
CA THR A 56 -4.49 24.77 -4.20
C THR A 56 -4.95 26.00 -3.44
N TYR A 57 -4.83 26.00 -2.10
CA TYR A 57 -5.19 27.14 -1.26
C TYR A 57 -4.11 28.23 -1.27
N SER A 58 -2.82 27.85 -1.27
CA SER A 58 -1.70 28.78 -1.08
C SER A 58 -1.22 29.45 -2.37
N ASP A 59 -1.69 29.02 -3.55
CA ASP A 59 -1.33 29.56 -4.88
C ASP A 59 0.19 29.57 -5.14
N GLN A 60 0.93 28.64 -4.50
CA GLN A 60 2.38 28.52 -4.61
C GLN A 60 2.78 27.32 -5.47
N SER A 61 3.58 27.57 -6.51
CA SER A 61 4.03 26.52 -7.45
C SER A 61 5.15 25.63 -6.91
N THR A 62 5.80 26.01 -5.82
CA THR A 62 6.94 25.25 -5.24
C THR A 62 6.52 23.90 -4.67
N GLU A 63 5.27 23.79 -4.24
CA GLU A 63 4.73 22.57 -3.60
C GLU A 63 4.47 21.44 -4.61
N ILE A 64 4.36 21.76 -5.89
CA ILE A 64 4.20 20.75 -6.97
C ILE A 64 5.39 19.79 -7.00
N ASN A 65 6.59 20.26 -6.75
CA ASN A 65 7.79 19.43 -6.69
C ASN A 65 7.73 18.42 -5.53
N ILE A 66 7.18 18.83 -4.38
CA ILE A 66 6.98 17.95 -3.22
C ILE A 66 5.93 16.89 -3.54
N LEU A 67 4.85 17.25 -4.23
CA LEU A 67 3.82 16.31 -4.67
C LEU A 67 4.37 15.26 -5.64
N LEU A 68 5.22 15.67 -6.57
CA LEU A 68 5.89 14.76 -7.51
C LEU A 68 6.82 13.78 -6.79
N LEU A 69 7.63 14.26 -5.84
CA LEU A 69 8.51 13.41 -5.03
C LEU A 69 7.71 12.43 -4.18
N LEU A 70 6.63 12.90 -3.56
CA LEU A 70 5.78 12.07 -2.72
C LEU A 70 5.03 10.99 -3.54
N SER A 71 4.57 11.35 -4.74
CA SER A 71 3.94 10.43 -5.68
C SER A 71 4.92 9.35 -6.15
N MET A 72 6.16 9.72 -6.46
CA MET A 72 7.21 8.77 -6.85
C MET A 72 7.57 7.82 -5.70
N LEU A 73 7.63 8.34 -4.48
CA LEU A 73 7.86 7.53 -3.28
C LEU A 73 6.74 6.52 -3.06
N GLY A 74 5.47 6.94 -3.21
CA GLY A 74 4.31 6.06 -3.09
C GLY A 74 4.32 4.95 -4.15
N PHE A 75 4.66 5.28 -5.38
CA PHE A 75 4.81 4.28 -6.45
C PHE A 75 5.89 3.24 -6.14
N THR A 76 7.05 3.68 -5.68
CA THR A 76 8.15 2.78 -5.30
C THR A 76 7.74 1.85 -4.15
N SER A 77 7.02 2.36 -3.17
CA SER A 77 6.48 1.58 -2.05
C SER A 77 5.51 0.50 -2.54
N ALA A 78 4.57 0.85 -3.43
CA ALA A 78 3.61 -0.08 -4.01
C ALA A 78 4.29 -1.22 -4.78
N VAL A 79 5.31 -0.91 -5.58
CA VAL A 79 6.09 -1.91 -6.31
C VAL A 79 6.87 -2.82 -5.36
N ALA A 80 7.46 -2.29 -4.31
CA ALA A 80 8.20 -3.07 -3.31
C ALA A 80 7.28 -4.07 -2.59
N VAL A 81 6.09 -3.64 -2.17
CA VAL A 81 5.09 -4.51 -1.53
C VAL A 81 4.60 -5.59 -2.50
N SER A 82 4.32 -5.23 -3.75
CA SER A 82 3.88 -6.16 -4.79
C SER A 82 4.91 -7.28 -5.03
N ARG A 83 6.19 -6.94 -5.09
CA ARG A 83 7.27 -7.94 -5.22
C ARG A 83 7.38 -8.87 -4.02
N MET A 84 7.25 -8.33 -2.81
CA MET A 84 7.29 -9.13 -1.58
C MET A 84 6.14 -10.12 -1.49
N VAL A 85 4.94 -9.73 -1.92
CA VAL A 85 3.76 -10.61 -1.97
C VAL A 85 3.94 -11.72 -3.02
N ALA A 86 4.44 -11.40 -4.21
CA ALA A 86 4.72 -12.37 -5.26
C ALA A 86 5.71 -13.45 -4.80
N ASP A 87 6.78 -13.05 -4.12
CA ASP A 87 7.81 -13.96 -3.58
C ASP A 87 7.25 -14.94 -2.53
N ARG A 88 6.36 -14.45 -1.66
CA ARG A 88 5.69 -15.29 -0.65
C ARG A 88 4.75 -16.32 -1.27
N VAL A 89 4.04 -15.97 -2.33
CA VAL A 89 3.13 -16.88 -3.05
C VAL A 89 3.92 -18.00 -3.72
N VAL A 90 5.05 -17.68 -4.35
CA VAL A 90 5.94 -18.69 -4.98
C VAL A 90 6.53 -19.62 -3.92
N SER A 91 7.00 -19.09 -2.81
CA SER A 91 7.57 -19.88 -1.71
C SER A 91 6.55 -20.85 -1.11
N ARG A 92 5.30 -20.40 -0.90
CA ARG A 92 4.21 -21.27 -0.42
C ARG A 92 3.86 -22.38 -1.41
N ARG A 93 3.85 -22.08 -2.71
CA ARG A 93 3.60 -23.10 -3.75
C ARG A 93 4.68 -24.16 -3.78
N ASN A 94 5.94 -23.77 -3.66
CA ASN A 94 7.06 -24.71 -3.64
C ASN A 94 7.03 -25.59 -2.40
N PHE A 95 6.70 -25.04 -1.24
CA PHE A 95 6.55 -25.81 0.00
C PHE A 95 5.40 -26.80 -0.07
N ALA A 96 4.24 -26.41 -0.59
CA ALA A 96 3.09 -27.29 -0.77
C ALA A 96 3.35 -28.41 -1.79
N ARG A 97 4.14 -28.14 -2.83
CA ARG A 97 4.54 -29.13 -3.83
C ARG A 97 5.54 -30.13 -3.23
N SER A 98 6.51 -29.67 -2.44
CA SER A 98 7.49 -30.54 -1.77
C SER A 98 6.86 -31.51 -0.75
N HIS A 99 5.75 -31.11 -0.12
CA HIS A 99 5.04 -31.98 0.81
C HIS A 99 4.04 -32.91 0.14
N ARG A 100 3.69 -32.71 -1.13
CA ARG A 100 2.75 -33.54 -1.86
C ARG A 100 3.41 -34.74 -2.54
N ASP A 101 4.72 -34.68 -2.76
CA ASP A 101 5.53 -35.76 -3.37
C ASP A 101 6.60 -36.31 -2.42
N PRO A 102 6.27 -36.78 -1.20
CA PRO A 102 7.23 -37.51 -0.39
C PRO A 102 7.47 -38.97 -0.90
N GLU A 103 6.55 -39.48 -1.69
CA GLU A 103 6.62 -40.88 -2.16
C GLU A 103 7.47 -41.09 -3.43
N SER A 104 7.75 -40.03 -4.21
CA SER A 104 8.56 -40.18 -5.42
C SER A 104 10.07 -40.28 -5.14
N GLY A 105 10.51 -39.94 -3.94
CA GLY A 105 11.91 -40.06 -3.51
C GLY A 105 12.29 -41.44 -2.96
N GLU A 106 11.34 -42.19 -2.43
CA GLU A 106 11.62 -43.51 -1.83
C GLU A 106 11.49 -44.69 -2.81
N ALA A 107 10.77 -44.51 -3.90
CA ALA A 107 10.62 -45.57 -4.92
C ALA A 107 11.90 -45.81 -5.75
N GLY A 108 12.92 -44.95 -5.65
CA GLY A 108 14.17 -45.08 -6.40
C GLY A 108 15.31 -45.80 -5.68
N THR A 109 15.19 -46.06 -4.38
CA THR A 109 16.27 -46.68 -3.57
C THR A 109 16.00 -48.13 -3.17
N GLY A 110 14.83 -48.67 -3.47
CA GLY A 110 14.44 -50.04 -3.11
C GLY A 110 14.86 -51.13 -4.08
N ASP A 111 15.42 -50.82 -5.25
CA ASP A 111 15.68 -51.79 -6.32
C ASP A 111 17.16 -52.00 -6.65
N LEU A 112 18.05 -51.81 -5.69
CA LEU A 112 19.49 -52.10 -5.82
C LEU A 112 20.00 -53.11 -4.77
N SER A 113 19.19 -54.09 -4.37
CA SER A 113 19.66 -55.26 -3.58
C SER A 113 19.28 -56.54 -4.21
#